data_b095ff8189fa1235e86497e81160d03b
#
_entry.id   b095ff8189fa1235e86497e81160d03b
#
_cell.length_a   1.000
_cell.length_b   1.000
_cell.length_c   1.000
_cell.angle_alpha   90.00
_cell.angle_beta   90.00
_cell.angle_gamma   90.00
#
_symmetry.space_group_name_H-M   'P 1'
#
loop_
_entity.id
_entity.type
_entity.pdbx_description
1 polymer ?
#
loop_
_entity_poly.entity_id
_entity_poly.type
_entity_poly.pdbx_seq_one_letter_code
_entity_poly.pdbx_strand_id
1 'polypeptide(L)'
;MNDAVINGPYITINSKILINLSSNDYLGIKSSKITKKQNQSSSRLIAGNSKSFKILENKLAKHKSQENSLIFPTGYMTNLGVITSLVKKNDLILSDEKNHASLIEACKMSDAKISIFMHNNMDDLESKIKTKAKRKFIITEGVFSMDGDFSNLKRISEISEKNNAITILDDAHGDFTLGDDGKGTADHFDVSKKIDVYTSSLSKGLGSFGGYVSSKKNVIELCINKSKPFIYTSALPTFLVDDAIKRFDSDREIKRKNLRKNVNMFSKGLKKIGFDVKSLSHIIPIIIGKEKTTLEFGSYLFKNGIFAQPIRYPTVPYNEARIRVSITAMLTKNHITNSLNVFESAKKKFRL
;
A
#
# COMPACT_ATOMS: atom_id res chain seq x y z
N MET A 1 8.95 -3.23 22.47
CA MET A 1 9.40 -3.09 21.06
C MET A 1 10.91 -3.10 21.05
N ASN A 2 11.53 -3.77 20.10
CA ASN A 2 12.99 -3.73 19.95
C ASN A 2 13.39 -2.54 19.10
N ASP A 3 14.51 -1.91 19.42
CA ASP A 3 15.09 -0.88 18.55
C ASP A 3 15.57 -1.52 17.24
N ALA A 4 15.24 -0.88 16.14
CA ALA A 4 15.61 -1.35 14.81
C ALA A 4 16.22 -0.22 13.98
N VAL A 5 17.37 -0.48 13.36
CA VAL A 5 18.03 0.45 12.44
C VAL A 5 18.04 -0.17 11.05
N ILE A 6 17.49 0.57 10.07
CA ILE A 6 17.43 0.13 8.67
C ILE A 6 18.57 0.80 7.89
N ASN A 7 19.33 -0.01 7.16
CA ASN A 7 20.39 0.46 6.27
C ASN A 7 20.35 -0.32 4.94
N GLY A 8 19.74 0.28 3.94
CA GLY A 8 19.53 -0.35 2.64
C GLY A 8 18.76 -1.68 2.76
N PRO A 9 19.34 -2.80 2.26
CA PRO A 9 18.69 -4.11 2.31
C PRO A 9 18.83 -4.80 3.68
N TYR A 10 19.43 -4.15 4.66
CA TYR A 10 19.65 -4.71 5.99
C TYR A 10 18.83 -4.02 7.07
N ILE A 11 18.54 -4.76 8.12
CA ILE A 11 17.98 -4.27 9.39
C ILE A 11 18.86 -4.77 10.54
N THR A 12 19.17 -3.89 11.48
CA THR A 12 19.87 -4.27 12.71
C THR A 12 18.85 -4.28 13.86
N ILE A 13 18.71 -5.43 14.53
CA ILE A 13 17.84 -5.62 15.70
C ILE A 13 18.69 -6.30 16.80
N ASN A 14 18.75 -5.70 17.98
CA ASN A 14 19.54 -6.22 19.11
C ASN A 14 20.99 -6.57 18.67
N SER A 15 21.66 -5.64 17.98
CA SER A 15 23.03 -5.77 17.45
C SER A 15 23.21 -6.84 16.37
N LYS A 16 22.16 -7.53 15.93
CA LYS A 16 22.20 -8.47 14.81
C LYS A 16 21.86 -7.77 13.50
N ILE A 17 22.74 -7.94 12.51
CA ILE A 17 22.50 -7.48 11.14
C ILE A 17 21.81 -8.61 10.36
N LEU A 18 20.65 -8.32 9.76
CA LEU A 18 19.78 -9.27 9.09
C LEU A 18 19.41 -8.75 7.70
N ILE A 19 19.25 -9.65 6.71
CA ILE A 19 18.62 -9.28 5.43
C ILE A 19 17.15 -8.97 5.69
N ASN A 20 16.73 -7.77 5.31
CA ASN A 20 15.37 -7.29 5.56
C ASN A 20 14.42 -7.68 4.42
N LEU A 21 13.58 -8.67 4.66
CA LEU A 21 12.49 -9.10 3.78
C LEU A 21 11.12 -8.63 4.26
N SER A 22 11.07 -7.56 5.09
CA SER A 22 9.82 -7.00 5.61
C SER A 22 9.68 -5.50 5.36
N SER A 23 10.57 -4.90 4.56
CA SER A 23 10.48 -3.47 4.24
C SER A 23 9.40 -3.19 3.21
N ASN A 24 8.66 -2.09 3.41
CA ASN A 24 7.76 -1.53 2.40
C ASN A 24 8.43 -0.41 1.57
N ASP A 25 9.71 -0.09 1.81
CA ASP A 25 10.51 0.78 0.93
C ASP A 25 10.94 -0.02 -0.31
N TYR A 26 9.99 -0.23 -1.23
CA TYR A 26 10.16 -1.17 -2.36
C TYR A 26 11.24 -0.76 -3.35
N LEU A 27 11.43 0.53 -3.55
CA LEU A 27 12.41 1.04 -4.52
C LEU A 27 13.75 1.42 -3.90
N GLY A 28 13.81 1.66 -2.59
CA GLY A 28 15.03 2.08 -1.90
C GLY A 28 15.63 3.36 -2.50
N ILE A 29 14.78 4.37 -2.71
CA ILE A 29 15.23 5.66 -3.24
C ILE A 29 15.97 6.38 -2.13
N LYS A 30 17.22 6.81 -2.40
CA LYS A 30 18.03 7.50 -1.41
C LYS A 30 17.39 8.81 -0.96
N SER A 31 17.37 9.05 0.36
CA SER A 31 16.97 10.33 0.92
C SER A 31 17.97 11.42 0.53
N SER A 32 17.47 12.62 0.30
CA SER A 32 18.32 13.80 0.15
C SER A 32 18.83 14.26 1.52
N LYS A 33 19.95 14.97 1.56
CA LYS A 33 20.38 15.65 2.79
C LYS A 33 19.26 16.58 3.27
N ILE A 34 18.86 16.42 4.53
CA ILE A 34 17.86 17.27 5.15
C ILE A 34 18.49 18.66 5.33
N THR A 35 17.93 19.66 4.67
CA THR A 35 18.25 21.05 4.93
C THR A 35 17.52 21.51 6.19
N LYS A 36 18.17 22.27 7.07
CA LYS A 36 17.53 22.88 8.24
C LYS A 36 16.38 23.78 7.77
N LYS A 37 15.16 23.31 7.83
CA LYS A 37 13.95 24.08 7.53
C LYS A 37 13.03 24.00 8.73
N GLN A 38 12.28 25.06 8.96
CA GLN A 38 11.33 25.17 10.04
C GLN A 38 10.22 24.15 9.91
N ASN A 39 9.86 23.48 10.99
CA ASN A 39 8.70 22.60 11.05
C ASN A 39 7.41 23.43 10.97
N GLN A 40 6.39 22.86 10.35
CA GLN A 40 5.05 23.44 10.40
C GLN A 40 4.43 23.17 11.79
N SER A 41 4.05 24.23 12.50
CA SER A 41 3.45 24.15 13.84
C SER A 41 1.93 24.29 13.83
N SER A 42 1.30 24.29 12.63
CA SER A 42 -0.12 24.56 12.44
C SER A 42 -0.72 23.64 11.36
N SER A 43 -2.04 23.58 11.30
CA SER A 43 -2.73 22.91 10.18
C SER A 43 -2.53 23.67 8.85
N ARG A 44 -2.71 22.98 7.74
CA ARG A 44 -2.55 23.58 6.40
C ARG A 44 -3.51 24.75 6.14
N LEU A 45 -4.71 24.71 6.75
CA LEU A 45 -5.71 25.77 6.58
C LEU A 45 -5.40 27.04 7.36
N ILE A 46 -4.56 26.95 8.41
CA ILE A 46 -4.20 28.14 9.21
C ILE A 46 -2.87 28.72 8.71
N ALA A 47 -1.75 28.09 9.04
CA ALA A 47 -0.41 28.60 8.69
C ALA A 47 0.58 27.50 8.25
N GLY A 48 0.14 26.25 8.23
CA GLY A 48 0.99 25.09 7.90
C GLY A 48 1.16 24.83 6.40
N ASN A 49 0.52 25.59 5.52
CA ASN A 49 0.65 25.40 4.08
C ASN A 49 1.92 26.07 3.54
N SER A 50 2.57 25.44 2.58
CA SER A 50 3.73 25.99 1.89
C SER A 50 3.65 25.74 0.38
N LYS A 51 4.47 26.47 -0.39
CA LYS A 51 4.57 26.32 -1.84
C LYS A 51 4.96 24.89 -2.26
N SER A 52 5.75 24.20 -1.44
CA SER A 52 6.17 22.81 -1.69
C SER A 52 4.99 21.83 -1.76
N PHE A 53 3.95 22.02 -0.93
CA PHE A 53 2.73 21.20 -1.02
C PHE A 53 2.10 21.30 -2.39
N LYS A 54 1.90 22.52 -2.90
CA LYS A 54 1.30 22.73 -4.21
C LYS A 54 2.12 22.11 -5.34
N ILE A 55 3.45 22.19 -5.25
CA ILE A 55 4.34 21.56 -6.24
C ILE A 55 4.16 20.05 -6.24
N LEU A 56 4.19 19.41 -5.05
CA LEU A 56 4.03 17.96 -4.94
C LEU A 56 2.63 17.52 -5.36
N GLU A 57 1.58 18.21 -4.94
CA GLU A 57 0.20 17.92 -5.31
C GLU A 57 -0.01 17.98 -6.83
N ASN A 58 0.54 18.98 -7.51
CA ASN A 58 0.48 19.06 -8.98
C ASN A 58 1.21 17.88 -9.66
N LYS A 59 2.36 17.44 -9.11
CA LYS A 59 3.09 16.28 -9.62
C LYS A 59 2.29 14.98 -9.44
N LEU A 60 1.68 14.80 -8.27
CA LEU A 60 0.87 13.62 -7.94
C LEU A 60 -0.42 13.56 -8.78
N ALA A 61 -1.07 14.70 -9.01
CA ALA A 61 -2.24 14.79 -9.90
C ALA A 61 -1.89 14.33 -11.32
N LYS A 62 -0.79 14.85 -11.88
CA LYS A 62 -0.29 14.43 -13.20
C LYS A 62 0.08 12.95 -13.23
N HIS A 63 0.74 12.45 -12.17
CA HIS A 63 1.13 11.04 -12.04
C HIS A 63 -0.09 10.09 -12.12
N LYS A 64 -1.19 10.45 -11.50
CA LYS A 64 -2.45 9.69 -11.55
C LYS A 64 -3.38 10.08 -12.70
N SER A 65 -2.97 10.99 -13.58
CA SER A 65 -3.83 11.53 -14.66
C SER A 65 -5.17 12.06 -14.13
N GLN A 66 -5.13 12.72 -12.97
CA GLN A 66 -6.25 13.35 -12.30
C GLN A 66 -6.14 14.88 -12.32
N GLU A 67 -7.24 15.58 -12.06
CA GLU A 67 -7.27 17.04 -12.09
C GLU A 67 -6.46 17.65 -10.94
N ASN A 68 -6.65 17.12 -9.73
CA ASN A 68 -6.04 17.67 -8.52
C ASN A 68 -5.62 16.54 -7.57
N SER A 69 -4.72 16.89 -6.64
CA SER A 69 -4.34 16.05 -5.51
C SER A 69 -4.31 16.84 -4.21
N LEU A 70 -4.40 16.13 -3.08
CA LEU A 70 -4.29 16.71 -1.74
C LEU A 70 -3.44 15.79 -0.86
N ILE A 71 -2.45 16.37 -0.17
CA ILE A 71 -1.53 15.65 0.71
C ILE A 71 -2.09 15.62 2.13
N PHE A 72 -2.01 14.43 2.76
CA PHE A 72 -2.32 14.13 4.15
C PHE A 72 -1.05 13.71 4.92
N PRO A 73 -1.07 13.77 6.26
CA PRO A 73 0.08 13.32 7.06
C PRO A 73 0.46 11.86 6.89
N THR A 74 -0.52 10.97 6.64
CA THR A 74 -0.29 9.54 6.40
C THR A 74 -1.32 8.96 5.42
N GLY A 75 -1.02 7.80 4.81
CA GLY A 75 -2.00 7.06 4.00
C GLY A 75 -3.23 6.64 4.81
N TYR A 76 -3.05 6.28 6.08
CA TYR A 76 -4.16 5.97 6.99
C TYR A 76 -5.14 7.14 7.11
N MET A 77 -4.62 8.35 7.41
CA MET A 77 -5.41 9.58 7.52
C MET A 77 -6.03 9.99 6.17
N THR A 78 -5.38 9.66 5.05
CA THR A 78 -5.95 9.88 3.71
C THR A 78 -7.24 9.10 3.54
N ASN A 79 -7.23 7.79 3.79
CA ASN A 79 -8.41 6.92 3.67
C ASN A 79 -9.55 7.40 4.58
N LEU A 80 -9.26 7.67 5.86
CA LEU A 80 -10.25 8.21 6.79
C LEU A 80 -10.85 9.52 6.28
N GLY A 81 -9.98 10.45 5.89
CA GLY A 81 -10.38 11.78 5.47
C GLY A 81 -11.20 11.79 4.19
N VAL A 82 -10.81 10.98 3.22
CA VAL A 82 -11.50 10.90 1.92
C VAL A 82 -12.88 10.25 2.07
N ILE A 83 -12.94 9.06 2.64
CA ILE A 83 -14.21 8.30 2.73
C ILE A 83 -15.22 9.04 3.58
N THR A 84 -14.84 9.54 4.77
CA THR A 84 -15.77 10.27 5.65
C THR A 84 -16.22 11.62 5.07
N SER A 85 -15.44 12.22 4.17
CA SER A 85 -15.85 13.45 3.48
C SER A 85 -16.85 13.19 2.36
N LEU A 86 -16.62 12.13 1.57
CA LEU A 86 -17.38 11.83 0.36
C LEU A 86 -18.68 11.10 0.64
N VAL A 87 -18.65 10.10 1.52
CA VAL A 87 -19.74 9.16 1.75
C VAL A 87 -20.72 9.72 2.80
N LYS A 88 -22.02 9.52 2.59
CA LYS A 88 -23.10 10.05 3.41
C LYS A 88 -24.12 8.97 3.78
N LYS A 89 -24.98 9.24 4.76
CA LYS A 89 -25.96 8.34 5.37
C LYS A 89 -26.82 7.51 4.39
N ASN A 90 -27.19 8.06 3.23
CA ASN A 90 -28.06 7.38 2.26
C ASN A 90 -27.30 6.71 1.12
N ASP A 91 -25.99 6.65 1.22
CA ASP A 91 -25.11 5.99 0.26
C ASP A 91 -24.91 4.51 0.63
N LEU A 92 -24.43 3.72 -0.33
CA LEU A 92 -24.02 2.34 -0.16
C LEU A 92 -22.51 2.21 -0.40
N ILE A 93 -21.82 1.65 0.56
CA ILE A 93 -20.44 1.21 0.39
C ILE A 93 -20.41 -0.28 0.08
N LEU A 94 -19.71 -0.65 -0.99
CA LEU A 94 -19.33 -2.03 -1.31
C LEU A 94 -17.83 -2.14 -1.05
N SER A 95 -17.46 -2.84 0.03
CA SER A 95 -16.08 -2.97 0.50
C SER A 95 -15.60 -4.40 0.28
N ASP A 96 -14.41 -4.57 -0.31
CA ASP A 96 -13.75 -5.89 -0.34
C ASP A 96 -13.47 -6.34 1.11
N GLU A 97 -13.68 -7.62 1.41
CA GLU A 97 -13.52 -8.17 2.76
C GLU A 97 -12.09 -8.12 3.29
N LYS A 98 -11.09 -8.06 2.40
CA LYS A 98 -9.67 -7.97 2.75
C LYS A 98 -9.09 -6.57 2.73
N ASN A 99 -9.93 -5.56 2.60
CA ASN A 99 -9.48 -4.16 2.64
C ASN A 99 -8.67 -3.85 3.91
N HIS A 100 -7.70 -2.96 3.76
CA HIS A 100 -6.85 -2.48 4.86
C HIS A 100 -7.68 -1.86 6.01
N ALA A 101 -7.19 -2.00 7.24
CA ALA A 101 -7.87 -1.49 8.44
C ALA A 101 -8.31 -0.03 8.32
N SER A 102 -7.52 0.84 7.67
CA SER A 102 -7.90 2.25 7.47
C SER A 102 -9.14 2.43 6.59
N LEU A 103 -9.33 1.57 5.58
CA LEU A 103 -10.53 1.58 4.74
C LEU A 103 -11.73 1.07 5.52
N ILE A 104 -11.56 -0.02 6.28
CA ILE A 104 -12.61 -0.59 7.14
C ILE A 104 -13.08 0.44 8.18
N GLU A 105 -12.13 1.07 8.88
CA GLU A 105 -12.46 2.09 9.89
C GLU A 105 -13.12 3.33 9.25
N ALA A 106 -12.64 3.78 8.10
CA ALA A 106 -13.23 4.89 7.38
C ALA A 106 -14.68 4.59 6.95
N CYS A 107 -14.94 3.36 6.49
CA CYS A 107 -16.29 2.90 6.15
C CYS A 107 -17.20 2.92 7.39
N LYS A 108 -16.75 2.40 8.52
CA LYS A 108 -17.50 2.38 9.78
C LYS A 108 -17.76 3.80 10.32
N MET A 109 -16.83 4.73 10.14
CA MET A 109 -16.98 6.13 10.54
C MET A 109 -17.92 6.92 9.62
N SER A 110 -18.26 6.40 8.44
CA SER A 110 -19.27 6.97 7.57
C SER A 110 -20.65 6.51 8.07
N ASP A 111 -21.66 7.33 7.91
CA ASP A 111 -23.06 6.96 8.28
C ASP A 111 -23.73 6.11 7.19
N ALA A 112 -23.00 5.59 6.21
CA ALA A 112 -23.54 4.86 5.07
C ALA A 112 -23.83 3.39 5.38
N LYS A 113 -24.69 2.78 4.57
CA LYS A 113 -24.87 1.33 4.59
C LYS A 113 -23.62 0.65 4.03
N ILE A 114 -23.02 -0.28 4.78
CA ILE A 114 -21.86 -1.04 4.36
C ILE A 114 -22.31 -2.45 3.93
N SER A 115 -21.89 -2.86 2.75
CA SER A 115 -22.05 -4.21 2.22
C SER A 115 -20.67 -4.76 1.86
N ILE A 116 -20.18 -5.72 2.62
CA ILE A 116 -18.87 -6.36 2.38
C ILE A 116 -19.07 -7.45 1.34
N PHE A 117 -18.28 -7.43 0.26
CA PHE A 117 -18.27 -8.52 -0.72
C PHE A 117 -17.05 -9.41 -0.52
N MET A 118 -17.22 -10.70 -0.84
CA MET A 118 -16.15 -11.70 -0.74
C MET A 118 -14.98 -11.30 -1.62
N HIS A 119 -13.78 -11.52 -1.12
CA HIS A 119 -12.53 -11.07 -1.75
C HIS A 119 -12.43 -11.48 -3.22
N ASN A 120 -12.27 -10.49 -4.09
CA ASN A 120 -12.17 -10.66 -5.54
C ASN A 120 -13.34 -11.44 -6.18
N ASN A 121 -14.46 -11.60 -5.49
CA ASN A 121 -15.66 -12.26 -6.03
C ASN A 121 -16.57 -11.24 -6.73
N MET A 122 -16.49 -11.21 -8.04
CA MET A 122 -17.23 -10.24 -8.85
C MET A 122 -18.73 -10.54 -8.92
N ASP A 123 -19.14 -11.81 -8.82
CA ASP A 123 -20.55 -12.20 -8.80
C ASP A 123 -21.22 -11.72 -7.50
N ASP A 124 -20.53 -11.84 -6.38
CA ASP A 124 -20.99 -11.32 -5.10
C ASP A 124 -21.09 -9.78 -5.12
N LEU A 125 -20.12 -9.10 -5.72
CA LEU A 125 -20.15 -7.66 -5.94
C LEU A 125 -21.34 -7.26 -6.84
N GLU A 126 -21.57 -7.97 -7.96
CA GLU A 126 -22.69 -7.72 -8.88
C GLU A 126 -24.06 -7.95 -8.22
N SER A 127 -24.15 -8.90 -7.29
CA SER A 127 -25.35 -9.13 -6.50
C SER A 127 -25.60 -7.98 -5.55
N LYS A 128 -24.59 -7.60 -4.76
CA LYS A 128 -24.71 -6.59 -3.69
C LYS A 128 -24.91 -5.17 -4.20
N ILE A 129 -24.35 -4.83 -5.35
CA ILE A 129 -24.48 -3.49 -5.94
C ILE A 129 -25.92 -3.16 -6.40
N LYS A 130 -26.78 -4.16 -6.56
CA LYS A 130 -28.22 -3.97 -6.88
C LYS A 130 -29.02 -3.34 -5.75
N THR A 131 -28.48 -3.29 -4.53
CA THR A 131 -29.11 -2.62 -3.39
C THR A 131 -29.40 -1.15 -3.73
N LYS A 132 -30.63 -0.71 -3.45
CA LYS A 132 -31.03 0.69 -3.66
C LYS A 132 -30.29 1.63 -2.71
N ALA A 133 -29.70 2.69 -3.24
CA ALA A 133 -29.01 3.74 -2.52
C ALA A 133 -28.96 5.03 -3.35
N LYS A 134 -28.72 6.16 -2.71
CA LYS A 134 -28.57 7.46 -3.40
C LYS A 134 -27.34 7.46 -4.30
N ARG A 135 -26.20 7.03 -3.77
CA ARG A 135 -24.94 6.82 -4.50
C ARG A 135 -24.35 5.49 -4.03
N LYS A 136 -23.52 4.91 -4.87
CA LYS A 136 -22.82 3.65 -4.59
C LYS A 136 -21.32 3.87 -4.69
N PHE A 137 -20.58 3.32 -3.75
CA PHE A 137 -19.11 3.40 -3.70
C PHE A 137 -18.53 1.99 -3.66
N ILE A 138 -17.64 1.68 -4.57
CA ILE A 138 -16.82 0.46 -4.53
C ILE A 138 -15.46 0.85 -3.97
N ILE A 139 -15.06 0.22 -2.86
CA ILE A 139 -13.81 0.52 -2.17
C ILE A 139 -12.95 -0.74 -2.14
N THR A 140 -11.74 -0.63 -2.69
CA THR A 140 -10.79 -1.75 -2.79
C THR A 140 -9.34 -1.28 -2.75
N GLU A 141 -8.41 -2.20 -2.48
CA GLU A 141 -6.96 -1.97 -2.67
C GLU A 141 -6.53 -2.38 -4.09
N GLY A 142 -5.46 -1.79 -4.59
CA GLY A 142 -4.84 -2.22 -5.84
C GLY A 142 -4.05 -3.53 -5.67
N VAL A 143 -3.20 -3.55 -4.65
CA VAL A 143 -2.45 -4.72 -4.19
C VAL A 143 -2.79 -4.95 -2.72
N PHE A 144 -3.31 -6.12 -2.37
CA PHE A 144 -3.67 -6.43 -1.00
C PHE A 144 -2.44 -6.71 -0.14
N SER A 145 -2.37 -6.01 0.99
CA SER A 145 -1.15 -5.91 1.81
C SER A 145 -0.70 -7.23 2.43
N MET A 146 -1.61 -8.19 2.67
CA MET A 146 -1.32 -9.48 3.32
C MET A 146 -1.19 -10.63 2.34
N ASP A 147 -1.87 -10.57 1.20
CA ASP A 147 -1.92 -11.64 0.20
C ASP A 147 -1.04 -11.34 -1.03
N GLY A 148 -0.73 -10.06 -1.28
CA GLY A 148 0.07 -9.65 -2.42
C GLY A 148 -0.59 -9.90 -3.77
N ASP A 149 -1.88 -10.20 -3.79
CA ASP A 149 -2.67 -10.35 -5.00
C ASP A 149 -3.26 -9.01 -5.45
N PHE A 150 -3.82 -8.99 -6.62
CA PHE A 150 -4.41 -7.81 -7.23
C PHE A 150 -5.94 -7.85 -7.19
N SER A 151 -6.55 -6.69 -6.99
CA SER A 151 -7.98 -6.53 -7.31
C SER A 151 -8.24 -6.80 -8.79
N ASN A 152 -9.39 -7.39 -9.08
CA ASN A 152 -9.88 -7.52 -10.45
C ASN A 152 -10.42 -6.17 -10.96
N LEU A 153 -9.51 -5.18 -11.10
CA LEU A 153 -9.87 -3.79 -11.43
C LEU A 153 -10.61 -3.67 -12.77
N LYS A 154 -10.36 -4.56 -13.74
CA LYS A 154 -11.09 -4.56 -15.02
C LYS A 154 -12.57 -4.81 -14.79
N ARG A 155 -12.90 -5.90 -14.07
CA ARG A 155 -14.30 -6.24 -13.77
C ARG A 155 -14.95 -5.24 -12.82
N ILE A 156 -14.22 -4.77 -11.78
CA ILE A 156 -14.70 -3.72 -10.88
C ILE A 156 -15.07 -2.46 -11.67
N SER A 157 -14.25 -2.04 -12.63
CA SER A 157 -14.52 -0.88 -13.47
C SER A 157 -15.77 -1.06 -14.34
N GLU A 158 -15.95 -2.22 -14.95
CA GLU A 158 -17.14 -2.56 -15.76
C GLU A 158 -18.42 -2.52 -14.90
N ILE A 159 -18.37 -3.13 -13.70
CA ILE A 159 -19.49 -3.15 -12.76
C ILE A 159 -19.80 -1.72 -12.26
N SER A 160 -18.77 -0.93 -11.97
CA SER A 160 -18.89 0.46 -11.55
C SER A 160 -19.58 1.31 -12.61
N GLU A 161 -19.10 1.28 -13.85
CA GLU A 161 -19.69 2.01 -14.98
C GLU A 161 -21.17 1.63 -15.22
N LYS A 162 -21.47 0.32 -15.26
CA LYS A 162 -22.83 -0.19 -15.45
C LYS A 162 -23.82 0.26 -14.39
N ASN A 163 -23.35 0.51 -13.16
CA ASN A 163 -24.19 0.84 -12.02
C ASN A 163 -24.06 2.28 -11.55
N ASN A 164 -23.39 3.16 -12.28
CA ASN A 164 -23.06 4.53 -11.89
C ASN A 164 -22.46 4.62 -10.48
N ALA A 165 -21.60 3.67 -10.14
CA ALA A 165 -20.90 3.64 -8.86
C ALA A 165 -19.60 4.45 -8.94
N ILE A 166 -19.12 4.91 -7.80
CA ILE A 166 -17.87 5.66 -7.64
C ILE A 166 -16.81 4.69 -7.12
N THR A 167 -15.70 4.55 -7.82
CA THR A 167 -14.60 3.66 -7.40
C THR A 167 -13.56 4.44 -6.62
N ILE A 168 -13.30 4.02 -5.37
CA ILE A 168 -12.20 4.50 -4.53
C ILE A 168 -11.14 3.38 -4.47
N LEU A 169 -9.95 3.65 -4.99
CA LEU A 169 -8.84 2.72 -5.04
C LEU A 169 -7.72 3.16 -4.09
N ASP A 170 -7.44 2.35 -3.07
CA ASP A 170 -6.19 2.46 -2.31
C ASP A 170 -5.07 1.75 -3.06
N ASP A 171 -4.18 2.53 -3.63
CA ASP A 171 -3.07 2.04 -4.44
C ASP A 171 -1.73 2.08 -3.68
N ALA A 172 -1.76 2.11 -2.35
CA ALA A 172 -0.57 2.31 -1.52
C ALA A 172 0.55 1.30 -1.77
N HIS A 173 0.24 0.08 -2.19
CA HIS A 173 1.24 -0.94 -2.52
C HIS A 173 1.57 -1.03 -4.02
N GLY A 174 0.70 -0.56 -4.91
CA GLY A 174 0.94 -0.54 -6.36
C GLY A 174 1.65 0.73 -6.84
N ASP A 175 1.37 1.85 -6.19
CA ASP A 175 1.85 3.17 -6.57
C ASP A 175 3.38 3.25 -6.54
N PHE A 176 3.96 3.97 -7.49
CA PHE A 176 5.39 4.10 -7.77
C PHE A 176 6.11 2.80 -8.18
N THR A 177 5.47 1.63 -8.08
CA THR A 177 6.08 0.32 -8.37
C THR A 177 5.55 -0.34 -9.63
N LEU A 178 4.25 -0.27 -9.86
CA LEU A 178 3.52 -0.91 -10.96
C LEU A 178 3.10 0.10 -12.03
N GLY A 179 2.73 -0.41 -13.19
CA GLY A 179 2.29 0.40 -14.31
C GLY A 179 3.43 1.15 -15.02
N ASP A 180 3.06 1.91 -16.04
CA ASP A 180 3.99 2.75 -16.77
C ASP A 180 4.43 3.92 -15.90
N ASP A 181 5.73 4.20 -15.87
CA ASP A 181 6.34 5.18 -14.96
C ASP A 181 5.93 5.06 -13.47
N GLY A 182 5.49 3.85 -13.06
CA GLY A 182 5.05 3.58 -11.69
C GLY A 182 3.70 4.20 -11.33
N LYS A 183 2.83 4.46 -12.30
CA LYS A 183 1.51 5.08 -12.08
C LYS A 183 0.54 4.21 -11.26
N GLY A 184 0.93 2.99 -10.94
CA GLY A 184 0.22 2.12 -10.02
C GLY A 184 -0.61 1.03 -10.67
N THR A 185 -1.47 0.41 -9.85
CA THR A 185 -2.20 -0.80 -10.23
C THR A 185 -3.24 -0.56 -11.32
N ALA A 186 -3.95 0.56 -11.29
CA ALA A 186 -4.96 0.87 -12.32
C ALA A 186 -4.33 1.08 -13.70
N ASP A 187 -3.14 1.66 -13.76
CA ASP A 187 -2.37 1.81 -15.00
C ASP A 187 -1.85 0.45 -15.48
N HIS A 188 -1.38 -0.38 -14.57
CA HIS A 188 -0.94 -1.74 -14.88
C HIS A 188 -2.03 -2.61 -15.55
N PHE A 189 -3.30 -2.34 -15.26
CA PHE A 189 -4.45 -3.04 -15.84
C PHE A 189 -5.21 -2.24 -16.91
N ASP A 190 -4.66 -1.11 -17.38
CA ASP A 190 -5.25 -0.24 -18.40
C ASP A 190 -6.64 0.32 -18.05
N VAL A 191 -6.89 0.58 -16.75
CA VAL A 191 -8.17 1.11 -16.25
C VAL A 191 -8.06 2.46 -15.54
N SER A 192 -6.95 3.18 -15.69
CA SER A 192 -6.69 4.43 -14.97
C SER A 192 -7.80 5.47 -15.14
N LYS A 193 -8.41 5.56 -16.32
CA LYS A 193 -9.48 6.52 -16.62
C LYS A 193 -10.81 6.18 -15.97
N LYS A 194 -10.94 4.96 -15.43
CA LYS A 194 -12.17 4.42 -14.85
C LYS A 194 -12.19 4.48 -13.32
N ILE A 195 -11.12 4.95 -12.72
CA ILE A 195 -11.02 5.14 -11.26
C ILE A 195 -11.32 6.60 -10.93
N ASP A 196 -12.30 6.81 -10.05
CA ASP A 196 -12.74 8.16 -9.68
C ASP A 196 -11.85 8.80 -8.62
N VAL A 197 -11.41 8.02 -7.64
CA VAL A 197 -10.63 8.50 -6.50
C VAL A 197 -9.48 7.54 -6.21
N TYR A 198 -8.28 8.05 -6.26
CA TYR A 198 -7.08 7.35 -5.81
C TYR A 198 -6.67 7.81 -4.42
N THR A 199 -6.42 6.88 -3.53
CA THR A 199 -5.67 7.13 -2.30
C THR A 199 -4.36 6.36 -2.32
N SER A 200 -3.31 6.89 -1.69
CA SER A 200 -2.01 6.23 -1.66
C SER A 200 -1.16 6.70 -0.48
N SER A 201 -0.03 6.03 -0.30
CA SER A 201 0.98 6.35 0.71
C SER A 201 2.32 6.71 0.07
N LEU A 202 2.90 7.83 0.47
CA LEU A 202 4.24 8.25 0.06
C LEU A 202 5.36 7.48 0.78
N SER A 203 5.03 6.73 1.85
CA SER A 203 6.03 6.04 2.68
C SER A 203 6.45 4.66 2.18
N LYS A 204 5.81 4.14 1.13
CA LYS A 204 6.09 2.81 0.57
C LYS A 204 6.94 2.91 -0.70
N GLY A 205 6.33 2.83 -1.88
CA GLY A 205 7.07 2.84 -3.16
C GLY A 205 7.95 4.08 -3.37
N LEU A 206 7.51 5.26 -2.91
CA LEU A 206 8.32 6.48 -2.97
C LEU A 206 9.37 6.56 -1.86
N GLY A 207 9.18 5.87 -0.73
CA GLY A 207 10.11 5.83 0.40
C GLY A 207 10.24 7.14 1.18
N SER A 208 9.25 8.06 1.10
CA SER A 208 9.20 9.31 1.85
C SER A 208 8.23 9.21 3.05
N PHE A 209 7.42 10.23 3.30
CA PHE A 209 6.41 10.21 4.35
C PHE A 209 5.15 10.94 3.91
N GLY A 210 3.98 10.50 4.39
CA GLY A 210 2.69 11.08 4.07
C GLY A 210 1.77 10.15 3.29
N GLY A 211 0.61 10.67 2.95
CA GLY A 211 -0.34 10.06 2.05
C GLY A 211 -0.97 11.12 1.15
N TYR A 212 -1.71 10.71 0.16
CA TYR A 212 -2.40 11.65 -0.72
C TYR A 212 -3.65 11.05 -1.34
N VAL A 213 -4.54 11.93 -1.76
CA VAL A 213 -5.67 11.62 -2.64
C VAL A 213 -5.48 12.33 -3.97
N SER A 214 -5.84 11.67 -5.07
CA SER A 214 -5.94 12.27 -6.42
C SER A 214 -7.31 12.00 -7.01
N SER A 215 -7.96 13.05 -7.53
CA SER A 215 -9.31 12.96 -8.08
C SER A 215 -9.67 14.22 -8.86
N LYS A 216 -10.95 14.32 -9.26
CA LYS A 216 -11.55 15.53 -9.81
C LYS A 216 -11.47 16.71 -8.82
N LYS A 217 -11.40 17.93 -9.32
CA LYS A 217 -11.25 19.15 -8.53
C LYS A 217 -12.30 19.28 -7.42
N ASN A 218 -13.56 19.04 -7.73
CA ASN A 218 -14.67 19.13 -6.76
C ASN A 218 -14.54 18.14 -5.58
N VAL A 219 -13.99 16.95 -5.82
CA VAL A 219 -13.70 15.95 -4.78
C VAL A 219 -12.59 16.45 -3.85
N ILE A 220 -11.53 17.01 -4.42
CA ILE A 220 -10.43 17.57 -3.64
C ILE A 220 -10.89 18.78 -2.82
N GLU A 221 -11.68 19.68 -3.38
CA GLU A 221 -12.28 20.81 -2.66
C GLU A 221 -13.18 20.35 -1.51
N LEU A 222 -13.95 19.27 -1.71
CA LEU A 222 -14.76 18.69 -0.64
C LEU A 222 -13.86 18.13 0.49
N CYS A 223 -12.76 17.46 0.15
CA CYS A 223 -11.79 16.96 1.15
C CYS A 223 -11.16 18.13 1.93
N ILE A 224 -10.77 19.22 1.28
CA ILE A 224 -10.22 20.41 1.95
C ILE A 224 -11.21 20.98 2.98
N ASN A 225 -12.51 21.00 2.66
CA ASN A 225 -13.54 21.66 3.47
C ASN A 225 -14.22 20.73 4.49
N LYS A 226 -14.12 19.41 4.37
CA LYS A 226 -14.87 18.44 5.19
C LYS A 226 -14.02 17.37 5.86
N SER A 227 -12.78 17.14 5.40
CA SER A 227 -11.94 16.11 5.95
C SER A 227 -11.37 16.49 7.32
N LYS A 228 -11.90 15.91 8.39
CA LYS A 228 -11.38 16.15 9.75
C LYS A 228 -9.89 15.81 9.88
N PRO A 229 -9.38 14.66 9.34
CA PRO A 229 -7.95 14.36 9.34
C PRO A 229 -7.07 15.34 8.57
N PHE A 230 -7.63 16.19 7.71
CA PHE A 230 -6.91 17.27 7.03
C PHE A 230 -7.02 18.59 7.79
N ILE A 231 -8.21 18.93 8.26
CA ILE A 231 -8.51 20.24 8.88
C ILE A 231 -7.85 20.37 10.26
N TYR A 232 -7.94 19.33 11.09
CA TYR A 232 -7.60 19.37 12.52
C TYR A 232 -6.26 18.73 12.87
N THR A 233 -5.42 18.45 11.87
CA THR A 233 -4.07 17.92 12.08
C THR A 233 -3.02 18.96 11.72
N SER A 234 -1.84 18.88 12.36
CA SER A 234 -0.68 19.64 11.92
C SER A 234 -0.24 19.24 10.52
N ALA A 235 0.25 20.20 9.75
CA ALA A 235 0.80 19.93 8.42
C ALA A 235 2.08 19.08 8.53
N LEU A 236 2.36 18.32 7.49
CA LEU A 236 3.67 17.66 7.36
C LEU A 236 4.79 18.70 7.40
N PRO A 237 5.91 18.40 8.08
CA PRO A 237 7.10 19.22 7.99
C PRO A 237 7.53 19.45 6.53
N THR A 238 7.81 20.70 6.16
CA THR A 238 8.12 21.05 4.76
C THR A 238 9.31 20.27 4.20
N PHE A 239 10.29 19.92 5.03
CA PHE A 239 11.44 19.13 4.59
C PHE A 239 11.06 17.72 4.11
N LEU A 240 10.00 17.10 4.66
CA LEU A 240 9.48 15.81 4.18
C LEU A 240 8.78 15.96 2.83
N VAL A 241 8.06 17.06 2.63
CA VAL A 241 7.43 17.37 1.34
C VAL A 241 8.49 17.61 0.26
N ASP A 242 9.56 18.36 0.60
CA ASP A 242 10.69 18.60 -0.31
C ASP A 242 11.47 17.29 -0.61
N ASP A 243 11.64 16.40 0.38
CA ASP A 243 12.23 15.07 0.15
C ASP A 243 11.36 14.24 -0.79
N ALA A 244 10.04 14.25 -0.60
CA ALA A 244 9.10 13.57 -1.50
C ALA A 244 9.19 14.11 -2.94
N ILE A 245 9.32 15.43 -3.14
CA ILE A 245 9.51 16.03 -4.47
C ILE A 245 10.80 15.51 -5.11
N LYS A 246 11.93 15.52 -4.38
CA LYS A 246 13.22 15.07 -4.90
C LYS A 246 13.20 13.58 -5.27
N ARG A 247 12.57 12.74 -4.45
CA ARG A 247 12.39 11.31 -4.75
C ARG A 247 11.48 11.09 -5.94
N PHE A 248 10.42 11.89 -6.05
CA PHE A 248 9.52 11.85 -7.19
C PHE A 248 10.26 12.17 -8.50
N ASP A 249 11.17 13.14 -8.49
CA ASP A 249 11.95 13.59 -9.66
C ASP A 249 13.18 12.70 -9.95
N SER A 250 13.49 11.75 -9.08
CA SER A 250 14.60 10.81 -9.30
C SER A 250 14.29 9.78 -10.40
N ASP A 251 15.34 9.24 -11.02
CA ASP A 251 15.18 8.10 -11.94
C ASP A 251 14.77 6.84 -11.17
N ARG A 252 13.49 6.49 -11.29
CA ARG A 252 12.90 5.32 -10.64
C ARG A 252 12.84 4.09 -11.54
N GLU A 253 13.04 4.25 -12.85
CA GLU A 253 12.87 3.13 -13.79
C GLU A 253 13.88 1.99 -13.55
N ILE A 254 15.15 2.33 -13.30
CA ILE A 254 16.17 1.34 -12.94
C ILE A 254 15.76 0.60 -11.66
N LYS A 255 15.22 1.31 -10.68
CA LYS A 255 14.73 0.71 -9.42
C LYS A 255 13.54 -0.22 -9.65
N ARG A 256 12.57 0.18 -10.47
CA ARG A 256 11.43 -0.69 -10.82
C ARG A 256 11.87 -1.95 -11.58
N LYS A 257 12.81 -1.82 -12.53
CA LYS A 257 13.41 -2.97 -13.23
C LYS A 257 14.08 -3.95 -12.27
N ASN A 258 14.86 -3.42 -11.33
CA ASN A 258 15.51 -4.23 -10.30
C ASN A 258 14.47 -4.91 -9.38
N LEU A 259 13.43 -4.19 -8.96
CA LEU A 259 12.35 -4.76 -8.17
C LEU A 259 11.69 -5.94 -8.90
N ARG A 260 11.27 -5.76 -10.15
CA ARG A 260 10.68 -6.83 -10.99
C ARG A 260 11.61 -8.05 -11.14
N LYS A 261 12.90 -7.80 -11.40
CA LYS A 261 13.92 -8.87 -11.49
C LYS A 261 14.02 -9.64 -10.16
N ASN A 262 14.09 -8.94 -9.05
CA ASN A 262 14.20 -9.53 -7.71
C ASN A 262 12.97 -10.34 -7.34
N VAL A 263 11.76 -9.82 -7.61
CA VAL A 263 10.49 -10.55 -7.42
C VAL A 263 10.48 -11.85 -8.22
N ASN A 264 10.81 -11.77 -9.50
CA ASN A 264 10.86 -12.96 -10.37
C ASN A 264 11.88 -14.01 -9.88
N MET A 265 13.07 -13.56 -9.47
CA MET A 265 14.10 -14.45 -8.97
C MET A 265 13.68 -15.13 -7.67
N PHE A 266 13.14 -14.38 -6.72
CA PHE A 266 12.73 -14.90 -5.42
C PHE A 266 11.53 -15.84 -5.54
N SER A 267 10.50 -15.46 -6.31
CA SER A 267 9.30 -16.28 -6.54
C SER A 267 9.64 -17.60 -7.24
N LYS A 268 10.49 -17.57 -8.29
CA LYS A 268 10.96 -18.79 -8.96
C LYS A 268 11.76 -19.69 -8.01
N GLY A 269 12.61 -19.09 -7.16
CA GLY A 269 13.37 -19.82 -6.16
C GLY A 269 12.48 -20.52 -5.14
N LEU A 270 11.49 -19.82 -4.59
CA LEU A 270 10.53 -20.40 -3.66
C LEU A 270 9.72 -21.55 -4.28
N LYS A 271 9.25 -21.39 -5.53
CA LYS A 271 8.56 -22.45 -6.28
C LYS A 271 9.47 -23.68 -6.46
N LYS A 272 10.75 -23.49 -6.79
CA LYS A 272 11.73 -24.58 -6.91
C LYS A 272 11.96 -25.33 -5.60
N ILE A 273 11.92 -24.62 -4.47
CA ILE A 273 11.98 -25.22 -3.12
C ILE A 273 10.68 -25.96 -2.78
N GLY A 274 9.60 -25.73 -3.53
CA GLY A 274 8.30 -26.39 -3.36
C GLY A 274 7.31 -25.61 -2.49
N PHE A 275 7.48 -24.29 -2.33
CA PHE A 275 6.43 -23.45 -1.75
C PHE A 275 5.38 -23.07 -2.80
N ASP A 276 4.10 -23.04 -2.39
CA ASP A 276 3.01 -22.54 -3.24
C ASP A 276 3.05 -20.99 -3.25
N VAL A 277 3.52 -20.42 -4.36
CA VAL A 277 3.63 -18.97 -4.54
C VAL A 277 2.65 -18.53 -5.62
N LYS A 278 1.54 -17.96 -5.20
CA LYS A 278 0.46 -17.43 -6.08
C LYS A 278 0.62 -15.94 -6.38
N SER A 279 1.26 -15.19 -5.48
CA SER A 279 1.44 -13.75 -5.66
C SER A 279 2.24 -13.41 -6.91
N LEU A 280 1.79 -12.36 -7.61
CA LEU A 280 2.46 -11.77 -8.76
C LEU A 280 3.06 -10.39 -8.43
N SER A 281 2.91 -9.91 -7.20
CA SER A 281 3.44 -8.63 -6.73
C SER A 281 4.76 -8.78 -5.96
N HIS A 282 5.27 -7.68 -5.47
CA HIS A 282 6.46 -7.64 -4.60
C HIS A 282 6.17 -8.06 -3.14
N ILE A 283 4.93 -8.38 -2.82
CA ILE A 283 4.51 -8.96 -1.54
C ILE A 283 4.23 -10.44 -1.78
N ILE A 284 5.00 -11.31 -1.12
CA ILE A 284 4.93 -12.76 -1.32
C ILE A 284 4.59 -13.41 0.02
N PRO A 285 3.32 -13.79 0.26
CA PRO A 285 2.96 -14.56 1.43
C PRO A 285 3.39 -16.02 1.27
N ILE A 286 3.96 -16.59 2.32
CA ILE A 286 4.25 -18.01 2.45
C ILE A 286 3.36 -18.54 3.55
N ILE A 287 2.26 -19.18 3.17
CA ILE A 287 1.27 -19.69 4.11
C ILE A 287 1.83 -20.92 4.81
N ILE A 288 1.88 -20.86 6.14
CA ILE A 288 2.34 -21.94 7.02
C ILE A 288 1.14 -22.64 7.67
N GLY A 289 0.06 -21.90 7.93
CA GLY A 289 -1.18 -22.36 8.53
C GLY A 289 -1.21 -22.14 10.04
N LYS A 290 -0.60 -23.02 10.83
CA LYS A 290 -0.63 -22.95 12.30
C LYS A 290 0.21 -21.80 12.85
N GLU A 291 -0.36 -21.01 13.76
CA GLU A 291 0.29 -19.83 14.34
C GLU A 291 1.61 -20.16 15.02
N LYS A 292 1.63 -21.20 15.89
CA LYS A 292 2.84 -21.64 16.60
C LYS A 292 3.97 -21.98 15.63
N THR A 293 3.68 -22.80 14.62
CA THR A 293 4.65 -23.18 13.58
C THR A 293 5.16 -21.96 12.82
N THR A 294 4.27 -21.01 12.51
CA THR A 294 4.65 -19.76 11.80
C THR A 294 5.59 -18.90 12.63
N LEU A 295 5.34 -18.77 13.95
CA LEU A 295 6.23 -18.03 14.85
C LEU A 295 7.59 -18.72 15.00
N GLU A 296 7.61 -20.04 15.13
CA GLU A 296 8.85 -20.82 15.18
C GLU A 296 9.64 -20.75 13.88
N PHE A 297 8.95 -20.78 12.73
CA PHE A 297 9.55 -20.59 11.41
C PHE A 297 10.17 -19.19 11.28
N GLY A 298 9.45 -18.13 11.65
CA GLY A 298 9.99 -16.77 11.69
C GLY A 298 11.19 -16.61 12.61
N SER A 299 11.16 -17.26 13.79
CA SER A 299 12.30 -17.31 14.71
C SER A 299 13.51 -18.03 14.11
N TYR A 300 13.28 -19.10 13.36
CA TYR A 300 14.35 -19.80 12.64
C TYR A 300 14.97 -18.93 11.57
N LEU A 301 14.17 -18.23 10.76
CA LEU A 301 14.66 -17.27 9.76
C LEU A 301 15.52 -16.19 10.42
N PHE A 302 15.04 -15.61 11.53
CA PHE A 302 15.77 -14.59 12.29
C PHE A 302 17.10 -15.08 12.81
N LYS A 303 17.17 -16.29 13.37
CA LYS A 303 18.41 -16.92 13.85
C LYS A 303 19.43 -17.12 12.72
N ASN A 304 18.95 -17.33 11.50
CA ASN A 304 19.77 -17.56 10.30
C ASN A 304 19.95 -16.31 9.41
N GLY A 305 19.79 -15.12 9.98
CA GLY A 305 20.17 -13.87 9.30
C GLY A 305 19.09 -13.26 8.41
N ILE A 306 17.83 -13.73 8.48
CA ILE A 306 16.72 -13.23 7.66
C ILE A 306 15.65 -12.62 8.57
N PHE A 307 15.26 -11.40 8.29
CA PHE A 307 14.09 -10.77 8.92
C PHE A 307 12.90 -10.81 7.97
N ALA A 308 11.95 -11.71 8.23
CA ALA A 308 10.67 -11.82 7.54
C ALA A 308 9.56 -12.00 8.59
N GLN A 309 8.57 -11.09 8.55
CA GLN A 309 7.58 -10.97 9.62
C GLN A 309 6.56 -12.10 9.56
N PRO A 310 6.40 -12.90 10.63
CA PRO A 310 5.27 -13.80 10.79
C PRO A 310 3.99 -13.00 11.06
N ILE A 311 2.95 -13.28 10.29
CA ILE A 311 1.62 -12.69 10.40
C ILE A 311 0.65 -13.77 10.84
N ARG A 312 -0.22 -13.45 11.80
CA ARG A 312 -1.19 -14.39 12.40
C ARG A 312 -2.51 -13.71 12.69
N TYR A 313 -3.49 -14.45 13.16
CA TYR A 313 -4.75 -13.91 13.66
C TYR A 313 -4.51 -12.80 14.70
N PRO A 314 -5.28 -11.69 14.71
CA PRO A 314 -6.47 -11.43 13.85
C PRO A 314 -6.15 -10.74 12.51
N THR A 315 -4.88 -10.50 12.17
CA THR A 315 -4.50 -9.81 10.91
C THR A 315 -4.82 -10.65 9.67
N VAL A 316 -4.76 -11.96 9.80
CA VAL A 316 -5.16 -12.94 8.78
C VAL A 316 -6.11 -13.96 9.42
N PRO A 317 -6.92 -14.70 8.63
CA PRO A 317 -7.85 -15.72 9.18
C PRO A 317 -7.14 -16.77 10.02
N TYR A 318 -7.91 -17.40 10.91
CA TYR A 318 -7.42 -18.49 11.74
C TYR A 318 -6.92 -19.67 10.88
N ASN A 319 -5.80 -20.28 11.25
CA ASN A 319 -5.10 -21.31 10.48
C ASN A 319 -4.57 -20.87 9.11
N GLU A 320 -4.46 -19.57 8.85
CA GLU A 320 -3.84 -19.00 7.66
C GLU A 320 -2.61 -18.14 7.99
N ALA A 321 -1.97 -18.41 9.13
CA ALA A 321 -0.77 -17.71 9.53
C ALA A 321 0.35 -17.92 8.49
N ARG A 322 1.10 -16.88 8.21
CA ARG A 322 2.05 -16.80 7.09
C ARG A 322 3.30 -16.01 7.42
N ILE A 323 4.35 -16.26 6.68
CA ILE A 323 5.50 -15.36 6.60
C ILE A 323 5.22 -14.37 5.47
N ARG A 324 5.11 -13.07 5.79
CA ARG A 324 4.93 -12.02 4.77
C ARG A 324 6.29 -11.54 4.30
N VAL A 325 6.68 -11.93 3.10
CA VAL A 325 7.90 -11.47 2.45
C VAL A 325 7.60 -10.24 1.59
N SER A 326 8.39 -9.18 1.76
CA SER A 326 8.39 -7.99 0.90
C SER A 326 9.72 -7.89 0.17
N ILE A 327 9.67 -7.93 -1.15
CA ILE A 327 10.84 -7.79 -2.00
C ILE A 327 11.10 -6.31 -2.29
N THR A 328 12.37 -5.91 -2.26
CA THR A 328 12.77 -4.53 -2.59
C THR A 328 13.79 -4.51 -3.73
N ALA A 329 13.91 -3.37 -4.38
CA ALA A 329 14.90 -3.13 -5.43
C ALA A 329 16.35 -3.14 -4.91
N MET A 330 16.52 -3.01 -3.58
CA MET A 330 17.84 -2.96 -2.93
C MET A 330 18.49 -4.35 -2.75
N LEU A 331 17.70 -5.42 -2.85
CA LEU A 331 18.23 -6.78 -2.72
C LEU A 331 19.14 -7.11 -3.91
N THR A 332 20.32 -7.66 -3.59
CA THR A 332 21.25 -8.21 -4.58
C THR A 332 20.93 -9.68 -4.87
N LYS A 333 21.51 -10.24 -5.94
CA LYS A 333 21.41 -11.68 -6.25
C LYS A 333 21.88 -12.53 -5.06
N ASN A 334 22.96 -12.13 -4.38
CA ASN A 334 23.50 -12.87 -3.23
C ASN A 334 22.51 -12.83 -2.04
N HIS A 335 21.86 -11.68 -1.77
CA HIS A 335 20.83 -11.59 -0.72
C HIS A 335 19.69 -12.56 -0.99
N ILE A 336 19.22 -12.63 -2.24
CA ILE A 336 18.13 -13.51 -2.65
C ILE A 336 18.54 -14.97 -2.53
N THR A 337 19.72 -15.35 -3.04
CA THR A 337 20.21 -16.72 -2.97
C THR A 337 20.39 -17.18 -1.53
N ASN A 338 21.02 -16.35 -0.68
CA ASN A 338 21.20 -16.67 0.75
C ASN A 338 19.85 -16.83 1.46
N SER A 339 18.90 -15.94 1.16
CA SER A 339 17.56 -16.05 1.75
C SER A 339 16.85 -17.33 1.31
N LEU A 340 16.91 -17.70 0.04
CA LEU A 340 16.31 -18.94 -0.47
C LEU A 340 16.92 -20.19 0.18
N ASN A 341 18.24 -20.24 0.41
CA ASN A 341 18.90 -21.35 1.11
C ASN A 341 18.37 -21.50 2.56
N VAL A 342 18.15 -20.37 3.25
CA VAL A 342 17.57 -20.39 4.61
C VAL A 342 16.12 -20.84 4.58
N PHE A 343 15.31 -20.40 3.60
CA PHE A 343 13.92 -20.86 3.42
C PHE A 343 13.86 -22.37 3.11
N GLU A 344 14.78 -22.89 2.29
CA GLU A 344 14.85 -24.32 1.99
C GLU A 344 15.17 -25.13 3.25
N SER A 345 16.17 -24.70 4.03
CA SER A 345 16.54 -25.34 5.30
C SER A 345 15.39 -25.28 6.31
N ALA A 346 14.68 -24.13 6.38
CA ALA A 346 13.51 -23.99 7.23
C ALA A 346 12.39 -24.94 6.80
N LYS A 347 12.09 -25.02 5.48
CA LYS A 347 11.07 -25.93 4.96
C LYS A 347 11.34 -27.38 5.37
N LYS A 348 12.59 -27.86 5.18
CA LYS A 348 13.01 -29.22 5.58
C LYS A 348 12.83 -29.43 7.08
N LYS A 349 13.26 -28.47 7.92
CA LYS A 349 13.15 -28.56 9.38
C LYS A 349 11.71 -28.64 9.87
N PHE A 350 10.79 -27.87 9.30
CA PHE A 350 9.38 -27.79 9.72
C PHE A 350 8.48 -28.76 8.95
N ARG A 351 9.01 -29.55 8.01
CA ARG A 351 8.29 -30.55 7.18
C ARG A 351 7.08 -29.95 6.45
N LEU A 352 7.29 -28.81 5.78
CA LEU A 352 6.28 -28.06 5.02
C LEU A 352 6.27 -28.47 3.54
#